data_e57ad4b00641018b98d3e721e39ba345
#
_entry.id   e57ad4b00641018b98d3e721e39ba345
#
_cell.length_a   1.000
_cell.length_b   1.000
_cell.length_c   1.000
_cell.angle_alpha   90.00
_cell.angle_beta   90.00
_cell.angle_gamma   90.00
#
_symmetry.space_group_name_H-M   'P 1'
#
loop_
_entity.id
_entity.type
_entity.pdbx_description
1 polymer ?
#
loop_
_entity_poly.entity_id
_entity_poly.type
_entity_poly.pdbx_seq_one_letter_code
_entity_poly.pdbx_strand_id
1 'polypeptide(L)'
;AFISVAILVVIVGYIFYKGFRLISFDFIFGDYSPTEGGGIWPMIVTTIYSILISLAIATPIGILAAVYLHEYAKQGRLVKIIRYATESLTGIPSIIYGLFGAVFFVATLKLGMSIIAASLTLTIIVLPAIIRTTEEALKTVPNTYREGSLALGTTKLQTLYKIILPSAMPGILSGIILSIGRIVGESAAIFLTAGTVAAMPDS
;
A
#
# COMPACT_ATOMS: atom_id res chain seq x y z
N ALA A 1 -15.66 -23.85 -9.96
CA ALA A 1 -16.03 -22.44 -9.73
C ALA A 1 -17.29 -22.31 -8.88
N PHE A 2 -18.45 -22.89 -9.26
CA PHE A 2 -19.71 -22.74 -8.50
C PHE A 2 -19.63 -23.26 -7.05
N ILE A 3 -19.06 -24.44 -6.83
CA ILE A 3 -18.89 -25.04 -5.49
C ILE A 3 -17.99 -24.17 -4.62
N SER A 4 -16.89 -23.64 -5.15
CA SER A 4 -15.96 -22.78 -4.41
C SER A 4 -16.63 -21.47 -3.97
N VAL A 5 -17.42 -20.85 -4.86
CA VAL A 5 -18.18 -19.64 -4.55
C VAL A 5 -19.27 -19.93 -3.51
N ALA A 6 -19.98 -21.05 -3.64
CA ALA A 6 -21.01 -21.44 -2.67
C ALA A 6 -20.43 -21.67 -1.27
N ILE A 7 -19.29 -22.35 -1.15
CA ILE A 7 -18.59 -22.56 0.13
C ILE A 7 -18.18 -21.21 0.74
N LEU A 8 -17.61 -20.31 -0.07
CA LEU A 8 -17.19 -18.99 0.39
C LEU A 8 -18.36 -18.16 0.91
N VAL A 9 -19.49 -18.15 0.17
CA VAL A 9 -20.72 -17.44 0.59
C VAL A 9 -21.28 -18.02 1.89
N VAL A 10 -21.27 -19.35 2.05
CA VAL A 10 -21.74 -20.01 3.28
C VAL A 10 -20.85 -19.66 4.47
N ILE A 11 -19.52 -19.70 4.30
CA ILE A 11 -18.59 -19.35 5.39
C ILE A 11 -18.75 -17.88 5.80
N VAL A 12 -18.71 -16.97 4.83
CA VAL A 12 -18.86 -15.54 5.08
C VAL A 12 -20.22 -15.24 5.70
N GLY A 13 -21.30 -15.80 5.14
CA GLY A 13 -22.65 -15.63 5.67
C GLY A 13 -22.81 -16.13 7.10
N TYR A 14 -22.20 -17.28 7.42
CA TYR A 14 -22.21 -17.84 8.78
C TYR A 14 -21.46 -16.92 9.77
N ILE A 15 -20.29 -16.43 9.39
CA ILE A 15 -19.51 -15.49 10.23
C ILE A 15 -20.32 -14.22 10.48
N PHE A 16 -20.91 -13.62 9.44
CA PHE A 16 -21.76 -12.44 9.59
C PHE A 16 -22.98 -12.70 10.49
N TYR A 17 -23.69 -13.80 10.26
CA TYR A 17 -24.87 -14.16 11.04
C TYR A 17 -24.57 -14.30 12.54
N LYS A 18 -23.45 -14.93 12.88
CA LYS A 18 -23.02 -15.13 14.27
C LYS A 18 -22.41 -13.86 14.87
N GLY A 19 -21.59 -13.14 14.09
CA GLY A 19 -20.85 -11.96 14.57
C GLY A 19 -21.70 -10.70 14.68
N PHE A 20 -22.72 -10.53 13.85
CA PHE A 20 -23.50 -9.29 13.78
C PHE A 20 -24.17 -8.91 15.12
N ARG A 21 -24.58 -9.89 15.91
CA ARG A 21 -25.20 -9.68 17.22
C ARG A 21 -24.21 -9.21 18.30
N LEU A 22 -22.90 -9.39 18.06
CA LEU A 22 -21.84 -9.01 19.01
C LEU A 22 -21.30 -7.61 18.72
N ILE A 23 -21.65 -7.03 17.58
CA ILE A 23 -21.21 -5.69 17.21
C ILE A 23 -22.02 -4.67 18.01
N SER A 24 -21.36 -4.02 18.95
CA SER A 24 -21.90 -2.90 19.75
C SER A 24 -21.01 -1.67 19.61
N PHE A 25 -21.47 -0.52 20.06
CA PHE A 25 -20.63 0.69 20.11
C PHE A 25 -19.40 0.48 20.99
N ASP A 26 -19.58 -0.18 22.14
CA ASP A 26 -18.48 -0.48 23.06
C ASP A 26 -17.47 -1.46 22.44
N PHE A 27 -17.92 -2.42 21.62
CA PHE A 27 -17.03 -3.30 20.88
C PHE A 27 -16.18 -2.55 19.84
N ILE A 28 -16.74 -1.55 19.16
CA ILE A 28 -16.02 -0.81 18.14
C ILE A 28 -15.10 0.24 18.76
N PHE A 29 -15.56 1.01 19.74
CA PHE A 29 -14.88 2.18 20.28
C PHE A 29 -14.28 1.97 21.67
N GLY A 30 -14.52 0.82 22.29
CA GLY A 30 -13.97 0.49 23.61
C GLY A 30 -12.50 0.12 23.54
N ASP A 31 -11.83 0.24 24.69
CA ASP A 31 -10.45 -0.22 24.85
C ASP A 31 -10.41 -1.75 24.84
N TYR A 32 -9.25 -2.27 24.40
CA TYR A 32 -9.04 -3.71 24.34
C TYR A 32 -8.91 -4.29 25.75
N SER A 33 -9.76 -5.27 26.10
CA SER A 33 -9.64 -6.07 27.31
C SER A 33 -9.69 -7.55 26.95
N PRO A 34 -8.65 -8.33 27.30
CA PRO A 34 -8.63 -9.78 27.00
C PRO A 34 -9.67 -10.57 27.79
N THR A 35 -10.16 -10.04 28.92
CA THR A 35 -11.02 -10.76 29.89
C THR A 35 -12.50 -10.35 29.82
N GLU A 36 -12.83 -9.16 29.34
CA GLU A 36 -14.16 -8.57 29.39
C GLU A 36 -14.79 -8.35 28.00
N GLY A 37 -14.29 -8.99 26.96
CA GLY A 37 -14.81 -8.82 25.60
C GLY A 37 -14.56 -7.41 25.04
N GLY A 38 -13.39 -6.85 25.34
CA GLY A 38 -13.00 -5.49 25.02
C GLY A 38 -13.03 -5.11 23.56
N GLY A 39 -12.97 -3.81 23.30
CA GLY A 39 -13.13 -3.23 21.98
C GLY A 39 -11.96 -3.43 21.04
N ILE A 40 -12.19 -3.08 19.76
CA ILE A 40 -11.19 -3.17 18.67
C ILE A 40 -10.63 -1.78 18.30
N TRP A 41 -10.95 -0.73 19.07
CA TRP A 41 -10.53 0.64 18.77
C TRP A 41 -9.01 0.81 18.61
N PRO A 42 -8.15 0.27 19.50
CA PRO A 42 -6.71 0.37 19.32
C PRO A 42 -6.23 -0.26 17.99
N MET A 43 -6.84 -1.36 17.56
CA MET A 43 -6.50 -2.03 16.30
C MET A 43 -6.90 -1.19 15.08
N ILE A 44 -8.04 -0.50 15.14
CA ILE A 44 -8.49 0.42 14.08
C ILE A 44 -7.51 1.59 13.96
N VAL A 45 -7.17 2.22 15.11
CA VAL A 45 -6.24 3.35 15.16
C VAL A 45 -4.86 2.98 14.62
N THR A 46 -4.30 1.87 15.08
CA THR A 46 -2.98 1.39 14.62
C THR A 46 -2.98 1.04 13.12
N THR A 47 -4.08 0.49 12.61
CA THR A 47 -4.23 0.23 11.17
C THR A 47 -4.24 1.54 10.37
N ILE A 48 -4.97 2.55 10.83
CA ILE A 48 -5.00 3.88 10.17
C ILE A 48 -3.61 4.52 10.17
N TYR A 49 -2.91 4.50 11.31
CA TYR A 49 -1.53 5.00 11.37
C TYR A 49 -0.60 4.27 10.40
N SER A 50 -0.68 2.94 10.36
CA SER A 50 0.13 2.13 9.44
C SER A 50 -0.14 2.47 7.98
N ILE A 51 -1.41 2.66 7.60
CA ILE A 51 -1.79 3.08 6.25
C ILE A 51 -1.21 4.46 5.92
N LEU A 52 -1.44 5.44 6.80
CA LEU A 52 -1.02 6.82 6.57
C LEU A 52 0.51 6.93 6.43
N ILE A 53 1.26 6.33 7.36
CA ILE A 53 2.72 6.37 7.34
C ILE A 53 3.27 5.65 6.10
N SER A 54 2.77 4.45 5.81
CA SER A 54 3.23 3.67 4.66
C SER A 54 2.97 4.40 3.35
N LEU A 55 1.78 4.98 3.16
CA LEU A 55 1.45 5.72 1.95
C LEU A 55 2.14 7.08 1.87
N ALA A 56 2.35 7.77 2.98
CA ALA A 56 3.09 9.02 3.00
C ALA A 56 4.52 8.85 2.48
N ILE A 57 5.11 7.67 2.68
CA ILE A 57 6.45 7.33 2.19
C ILE A 57 6.38 6.71 0.79
N ALA A 58 5.53 5.69 0.60
CA ALA A 58 5.49 4.92 -0.64
C ALA A 58 4.97 5.73 -1.84
N THR A 59 3.98 6.61 -1.62
CA THR A 59 3.34 7.35 -2.71
C THR A 59 4.30 8.33 -3.41
N PRO A 60 4.98 9.26 -2.70
CA PRO A 60 5.89 10.17 -3.36
C PRO A 60 7.07 9.43 -4.02
N ILE A 61 7.64 8.44 -3.34
CA ILE A 61 8.75 7.65 -3.91
C ILE A 61 8.30 6.89 -5.16
N GLY A 62 7.15 6.24 -5.09
CA GLY A 62 6.60 5.44 -6.19
C GLY A 62 6.25 6.29 -7.41
N ILE A 63 5.58 7.44 -7.20
CA ILE A 63 5.24 8.38 -8.28
C ILE A 63 6.53 8.95 -8.93
N LEU A 64 7.48 9.40 -8.13
CA LEU A 64 8.74 9.96 -8.66
C LEU A 64 9.55 8.91 -9.42
N ALA A 65 9.62 7.67 -8.92
CA ALA A 65 10.27 6.57 -9.62
C ALA A 65 9.58 6.26 -10.96
N ALA A 66 8.25 6.17 -10.97
CA ALA A 66 7.49 5.91 -12.20
C ALA A 66 7.65 7.04 -13.23
N VAL A 67 7.58 8.29 -12.77
CA VAL A 67 7.82 9.47 -13.63
C VAL A 67 9.23 9.42 -14.22
N TYR A 68 10.24 9.13 -13.41
CA TYR A 68 11.60 8.99 -13.91
C TYR A 68 11.72 7.89 -14.96
N LEU A 69 11.20 6.71 -14.70
CA LEU A 69 11.28 5.55 -15.60
C LEU A 69 10.50 5.78 -16.90
N HIS A 70 9.41 6.54 -16.86
CA HIS A 70 8.55 6.77 -18.02
C HIS A 70 8.99 7.99 -18.85
N GLU A 71 9.29 9.13 -18.22
CA GLU A 71 9.50 10.41 -18.90
C GLU A 71 10.99 10.75 -19.14
N TYR A 72 11.90 10.30 -18.27
CA TYR A 72 13.30 10.72 -18.29
C TYR A 72 14.29 9.61 -18.65
N ALA A 73 14.02 8.38 -18.24
CA ALA A 73 14.96 7.29 -18.45
C ALA A 73 15.06 6.91 -19.93
N LYS A 74 16.30 6.77 -20.44
CA LYS A 74 16.52 6.22 -21.78
C LYS A 74 16.05 4.78 -21.80
N GLN A 75 15.11 4.46 -22.70
CA GLN A 75 14.58 3.12 -22.84
C GLN A 75 15.71 2.18 -23.30
N GLY A 76 16.13 1.27 -22.42
CA GLY A 76 17.27 0.37 -22.65
C GLY A 76 17.25 -0.83 -21.71
N ARG A 77 18.37 -1.57 -21.69
CA ARG A 77 18.51 -2.79 -20.85
C ARG A 77 18.30 -2.50 -19.37
N LEU A 78 18.84 -1.39 -18.87
CA LEU A 78 18.73 -1.03 -17.45
C LEU A 78 17.25 -0.82 -17.02
N VAL A 79 16.49 -0.04 -17.80
CA VAL A 79 15.07 0.20 -17.51
C VAL A 79 14.26 -1.09 -17.56
N LYS A 80 14.57 -1.98 -18.50
CA LYS A 80 13.94 -3.31 -18.58
C LYS A 80 14.24 -4.15 -17.34
N ILE A 81 15.48 -4.13 -16.85
CA ILE A 81 15.88 -4.86 -15.63
C ILE A 81 15.14 -4.31 -14.42
N ILE A 82 15.08 -2.97 -14.27
CA ILE A 82 14.35 -2.34 -13.15
C ILE A 82 12.87 -2.72 -13.17
N ARG A 83 12.21 -2.64 -14.34
CA ARG A 83 10.80 -3.05 -14.47
C ARG A 83 10.59 -4.51 -14.13
N TYR A 84 11.46 -5.38 -14.66
CA TYR A 84 11.40 -6.82 -14.35
C TYR A 84 11.60 -7.09 -12.86
N ALA A 85 12.58 -6.44 -12.22
CA ALA A 85 12.79 -6.54 -10.79
C ALA A 85 11.57 -6.06 -9.98
N THR A 86 11.02 -4.90 -10.34
CA THR A 86 9.81 -4.35 -9.70
C THR A 86 8.62 -5.31 -9.86
N GLU A 87 8.45 -5.91 -11.02
CA GLU A 87 7.39 -6.88 -11.26
C GLU A 87 7.61 -8.17 -10.47
N SER A 88 8.84 -8.67 -10.40
CA SER A 88 9.20 -9.85 -9.61
C SER A 88 8.94 -9.66 -8.12
N LEU A 89 9.18 -8.45 -7.59
CA LEU A 89 8.89 -8.10 -6.20
C LEU A 89 7.39 -8.23 -5.88
N THR A 90 6.48 -7.95 -6.82
CA THR A 90 5.04 -8.10 -6.56
C THR A 90 4.60 -9.54 -6.36
N GLY A 91 5.37 -10.51 -6.84
CA GLY A 91 5.11 -11.95 -6.73
C GLY A 91 5.68 -12.60 -5.46
N ILE A 92 6.45 -11.88 -4.66
CA ILE A 92 7.04 -12.43 -3.43
C ILE A 92 5.93 -12.57 -2.36
N PRO A 93 5.82 -13.73 -1.66
CA PRO A 93 4.90 -13.88 -0.55
C PRO A 93 5.16 -12.85 0.57
N SER A 94 4.10 -12.25 1.09
CA SER A 94 4.21 -11.16 2.07
C SER A 94 4.93 -11.54 3.37
N ILE A 95 4.87 -12.82 3.75
CA ILE A 95 5.60 -13.33 4.92
C ILE A 95 7.12 -13.14 4.77
N ILE A 96 7.67 -13.21 3.55
CA ILE A 96 9.10 -12.97 3.31
C ILE A 96 9.45 -11.50 3.57
N TYR A 97 8.58 -10.58 3.15
CA TYR A 97 8.73 -9.17 3.49
C TYR A 97 8.64 -8.93 5.00
N GLY A 98 7.72 -9.65 5.68
CA GLY A 98 7.60 -9.59 7.13
C GLY A 98 8.85 -10.08 7.85
N LEU A 99 9.44 -11.19 7.40
CA LEU A 99 10.71 -11.72 7.92
C LEU A 99 11.86 -10.74 7.66
N PHE A 100 11.94 -10.17 6.47
CA PHE A 100 12.91 -9.12 6.17
C PHE A 100 12.73 -7.92 7.09
N GLY A 101 11.50 -7.44 7.28
CA GLY A 101 11.18 -6.33 8.17
C GLY A 101 11.55 -6.61 9.63
N ALA A 102 11.26 -7.83 10.13
CA ALA A 102 11.64 -8.27 11.47
C ALA A 102 13.17 -8.28 11.66
N VAL A 103 13.92 -8.80 10.70
CA VAL A 103 15.39 -8.84 10.80
C VAL A 103 15.98 -7.44 10.61
N PHE A 104 15.53 -6.71 9.60
CA PHE A 104 16.15 -5.43 9.23
C PHE A 104 15.66 -4.28 10.10
N PHE A 105 14.36 -4.03 10.16
CA PHE A 105 13.84 -2.87 10.91
C PHE A 105 13.78 -3.13 12.41
N VAL A 106 13.25 -4.28 12.84
CA VAL A 106 13.07 -4.58 14.26
C VAL A 106 14.40 -4.88 14.95
N ALA A 107 15.19 -5.84 14.41
CA ALA A 107 16.39 -6.32 15.07
C ALA A 107 17.63 -5.47 14.72
N THR A 108 17.92 -5.21 13.43
CA THR A 108 19.18 -4.54 13.01
C THR A 108 19.11 -3.04 13.27
N LEU A 109 18.03 -2.36 12.84
CA LEU A 109 17.83 -0.92 13.11
C LEU A 109 17.34 -0.65 14.53
N LYS A 110 17.08 -1.70 15.31
CA LYS A 110 16.65 -1.61 16.72
C LYS A 110 15.40 -0.74 16.94
N LEU A 111 14.50 -0.70 15.95
CA LEU A 111 13.22 0.01 16.09
C LEU A 111 12.24 -0.74 17.02
N GLY A 112 12.58 -1.98 17.40
CA GLY A 112 11.67 -2.85 18.14
C GLY A 112 10.44 -3.25 17.32
N MET A 113 9.56 -4.03 17.92
CA MET A 113 8.23 -4.27 17.36
C MET A 113 7.41 -2.98 17.50
N SER A 114 7.16 -2.31 16.41
CA SER A 114 6.54 -0.98 16.43
C SER A 114 5.74 -0.71 15.14
N ILE A 115 4.82 0.25 15.22
CA ILE A 115 4.05 0.72 14.06
C ILE A 115 5.00 1.26 12.97
N ILE A 116 6.11 1.87 13.37
CA ILE A 116 7.11 2.40 12.41
C ILE A 116 7.78 1.25 11.64
N ALA A 117 8.24 0.21 12.33
CA ALA A 117 8.85 -0.96 11.69
C ALA A 117 7.86 -1.65 10.73
N ALA A 118 6.59 -1.80 11.15
CA ALA A 118 5.52 -2.33 10.31
C ALA A 118 5.25 -1.43 9.10
N SER A 119 5.13 -0.12 9.29
CA SER A 119 4.85 0.84 8.22
C SER A 119 5.96 0.89 7.18
N LEU A 120 7.22 0.80 7.59
CA LEU A 120 8.36 0.72 6.66
C LEU A 120 8.35 -0.59 5.86
N THR A 121 7.98 -1.70 6.49
CA THR A 121 7.82 -2.99 5.82
C THR A 121 6.68 -2.95 4.81
N LEU A 122 5.54 -2.40 5.21
CA LEU A 122 4.37 -2.20 4.32
C LEU A 122 4.69 -1.27 3.16
N THR A 123 5.51 -0.22 3.40
CA THR A 123 6.02 0.66 2.34
C THR A 123 6.72 -0.15 1.25
N ILE A 124 7.62 -1.06 1.63
CA ILE A 124 8.35 -1.90 0.66
C ILE A 124 7.38 -2.81 -0.10
N ILE A 125 6.36 -3.34 0.56
CA ILE A 125 5.35 -4.24 -0.04
C ILE A 125 4.51 -3.51 -1.11
N VAL A 126 4.10 -2.26 -0.85
CA VAL A 126 3.20 -1.54 -1.77
C VAL A 126 3.93 -0.71 -2.81
N LEU A 127 5.19 -0.37 -2.58
CA LEU A 127 5.99 0.47 -3.49
C LEU A 127 6.03 -0.05 -4.94
N PRO A 128 6.30 -1.34 -5.21
CA PRO A 128 6.29 -1.86 -6.58
C PRO A 128 4.94 -1.71 -7.28
N ALA A 129 3.84 -1.88 -6.55
CA ALA A 129 2.49 -1.74 -7.10
C ALA A 129 2.21 -0.27 -7.47
N ILE A 130 2.58 0.70 -6.61
CA ILE A 130 2.41 2.13 -6.88
C ILE A 130 3.25 2.56 -8.08
N ILE A 131 4.51 2.10 -8.19
CA ILE A 131 5.37 2.39 -9.34
C ILE A 131 4.70 1.92 -10.62
N ARG A 132 4.27 0.66 -10.66
CA ARG A 132 3.68 0.04 -11.85
C ARG A 132 2.38 0.72 -12.27
N THR A 133 1.45 0.90 -11.33
CA THR A 133 0.15 1.55 -11.64
C THR A 133 0.32 3.00 -12.08
N THR A 134 1.29 3.71 -11.52
CA THR A 134 1.64 5.07 -11.95
C THR A 134 2.25 5.08 -13.34
N GLU A 135 3.18 4.17 -13.67
CA GLU A 135 3.70 4.06 -15.04
C GLU A 135 2.60 3.74 -16.05
N GLU A 136 1.68 2.83 -15.71
CA GLU A 136 0.53 2.50 -16.56
C GLU A 136 -0.39 3.72 -16.75
N ALA A 137 -0.68 4.47 -15.69
CA ALA A 137 -1.45 5.70 -15.76
C ALA A 137 -0.79 6.76 -16.65
N LEU A 138 0.54 6.94 -16.56
CA LEU A 138 1.28 7.87 -17.42
C LEU A 138 1.24 7.45 -18.91
N LYS A 139 1.21 6.16 -19.21
CA LYS A 139 1.09 5.62 -20.58
C LYS A 139 -0.27 5.90 -21.21
N THR A 140 -1.33 6.03 -20.42
CA THR A 140 -2.67 6.32 -20.97
C THR A 140 -2.83 7.77 -21.45
N VAL A 141 -1.94 8.68 -21.03
CA VAL A 141 -1.98 10.07 -21.46
C VAL A 141 -1.49 10.22 -22.92
N PRO A 142 -2.33 10.74 -23.84
CA PRO A 142 -1.97 10.86 -25.24
C PRO A 142 -0.71 11.72 -25.46
N ASN A 143 0.15 11.30 -26.41
CA ASN A 143 1.37 12.04 -26.75
C ASN A 143 1.08 13.44 -27.28
N THR A 144 -0.08 13.65 -27.90
CA THR A 144 -0.53 14.97 -28.38
C THR A 144 -0.55 16.03 -27.27
N TYR A 145 -0.78 15.64 -26.02
CA TYR A 145 -0.70 16.56 -24.88
C TYR A 145 0.72 17.05 -24.63
N ARG A 146 1.70 16.16 -24.77
CA ARG A 146 3.13 16.50 -24.63
C ARG A 146 3.57 17.39 -25.77
N GLU A 147 3.27 17.01 -27.00
CA GLU A 147 3.64 17.73 -28.22
C GLU A 147 3.00 19.13 -28.26
N GLY A 148 1.70 19.23 -27.97
CA GLY A 148 0.99 20.50 -27.93
C GLY A 148 1.54 21.46 -26.87
N SER A 149 1.84 20.95 -25.67
CA SER A 149 2.45 21.77 -24.61
C SER A 149 3.83 22.28 -25.00
N LEU A 150 4.68 21.42 -25.52
CA LEU A 150 6.04 21.81 -25.95
C LEU A 150 6.00 22.78 -27.14
N ALA A 151 5.04 22.65 -28.07
CA ALA A 151 4.83 23.58 -29.16
C ALA A 151 4.46 25.02 -28.69
N LEU A 152 3.79 25.12 -27.53
CA LEU A 152 3.50 26.38 -26.86
C LEU A 152 4.69 26.95 -26.09
N GLY A 153 5.88 26.35 -26.19
CA GLY A 153 7.12 26.85 -25.57
C GLY A 153 7.29 26.49 -24.10
N THR A 154 6.50 25.54 -23.55
CA THR A 154 6.69 25.09 -22.17
C THR A 154 7.91 24.16 -22.03
N THR A 155 8.52 24.16 -20.85
CA THR A 155 9.60 23.22 -20.55
C THR A 155 9.04 21.81 -20.28
N LYS A 156 9.87 20.78 -20.43
CA LYS A 156 9.52 19.38 -20.15
C LYS A 156 8.96 19.20 -18.74
N LEU A 157 9.55 19.89 -17.77
CA LEU A 157 9.11 19.87 -16.38
C LEU A 157 7.73 20.53 -16.20
N GLN A 158 7.50 21.67 -16.84
CA GLN A 158 6.19 22.34 -16.81
C GLN A 158 5.10 21.48 -17.44
N THR A 159 5.39 20.84 -18.59
CA THR A 159 4.48 19.89 -19.24
C THR A 159 4.13 18.74 -18.29
N LEU A 160 5.13 18.17 -17.62
CA LEU A 160 4.92 17.07 -16.68
C LEU A 160 3.98 17.47 -15.54
N TYR A 161 4.30 18.54 -14.82
CA TYR A 161 3.52 18.92 -13.62
C TYR A 161 2.16 19.55 -13.92
N LYS A 162 2.03 20.30 -15.02
CA LYS A 162 0.79 21.03 -15.33
C LYS A 162 -0.18 20.24 -16.21
N ILE A 163 0.30 19.24 -16.95
CA ILE A 163 -0.53 18.53 -17.94
C ILE A 163 -0.50 17.02 -17.71
N ILE A 164 0.67 16.41 -17.72
CA ILE A 164 0.77 14.93 -17.72
C ILE A 164 0.33 14.34 -16.38
N LEU A 165 0.91 14.81 -15.26
CA LEU A 165 0.55 14.30 -13.93
C LEU A 165 -0.93 14.52 -13.59
N PRO A 166 -1.52 15.72 -13.79
CA PRO A 166 -2.96 15.90 -13.58
C PRO A 166 -3.83 15.00 -14.46
N SER A 167 -3.44 14.78 -15.73
CA SER A 167 -4.17 13.89 -16.65
C SER A 167 -4.07 12.43 -16.25
N ALA A 168 -2.95 11.99 -15.65
CA ALA A 168 -2.75 10.64 -15.16
C ALA A 168 -3.33 10.43 -13.74
N MET A 169 -3.73 11.48 -13.03
CA MET A 169 -4.15 11.43 -11.63
C MET A 169 -5.24 10.39 -11.34
N PRO A 170 -6.29 10.21 -12.16
CA PRO A 170 -7.31 9.19 -11.89
C PRO A 170 -6.72 7.78 -11.80
N GLY A 171 -5.77 7.44 -12.68
CA GLY A 171 -5.08 6.14 -12.65
C GLY A 171 -4.12 6.01 -11.45
N ILE A 172 -3.42 7.08 -11.10
CA ILE A 172 -2.54 7.13 -9.93
C ILE A 172 -3.34 6.93 -8.64
N LEU A 173 -4.47 7.64 -8.49
CA LEU A 173 -5.36 7.49 -7.34
C LEU A 173 -5.93 6.08 -7.22
N SER A 174 -6.30 5.45 -8.35
CA SER A 174 -6.73 4.05 -8.35
C SER A 174 -5.65 3.12 -7.80
N GLY A 175 -4.39 3.33 -8.18
CA GLY A 175 -3.25 2.57 -7.65
C GLY A 175 -3.03 2.77 -6.15
N ILE A 176 -3.22 3.99 -5.65
CA ILE A 176 -3.12 4.31 -4.21
C ILE A 176 -4.27 3.61 -3.45
N ILE A 177 -5.51 3.66 -3.95
CA ILE A 177 -6.66 3.00 -3.33
C ILE A 177 -6.46 1.48 -3.27
N LEU A 178 -5.95 0.86 -4.34
CA LEU A 178 -5.61 -0.57 -4.33
C LEU A 178 -4.52 -0.89 -3.30
N SER A 179 -3.55 0.01 -3.11
CA SER A 179 -2.50 -0.13 -2.11
C SER A 179 -3.05 -0.04 -0.68
N ILE A 180 -4.05 0.82 -0.42
CA ILE A 180 -4.78 0.85 0.86
C ILE A 180 -5.42 -0.50 1.13
N GLY A 181 -6.16 -1.05 0.15
CA GLY A 181 -6.79 -2.36 0.29
C GLY A 181 -5.78 -3.48 0.58
N ARG A 182 -4.61 -3.42 -0.04
CA ARG A 182 -3.51 -4.37 0.22
C ARG A 182 -2.96 -4.23 1.64
N ILE A 183 -2.75 -3.02 2.15
CA ILE A 183 -2.28 -2.78 3.53
C ILE A 183 -3.31 -3.27 4.55
N VAL A 184 -4.59 -2.99 4.35
CA VAL A 184 -5.68 -3.45 5.24
C VAL A 184 -5.77 -4.97 5.30
N GLY A 185 -5.51 -5.65 4.18
CA GLY A 185 -5.51 -7.11 4.10
C GLY A 185 -4.21 -7.77 4.57
N GLU A 186 -3.15 -6.99 4.87
CA GLU A 186 -1.84 -7.54 5.24
C GLU A 186 -1.82 -7.92 6.73
N SER A 187 -1.61 -9.20 7.02
CA SER A 187 -1.53 -9.69 8.40
C SER A 187 -0.14 -10.22 8.75
N ALA A 188 0.49 -10.97 7.85
CA ALA A 188 1.74 -11.66 8.14
C ALA A 188 2.91 -10.69 8.40
N ALA A 189 3.04 -9.66 7.59
CA ALA A 189 4.11 -8.67 7.76
C ALA A 189 3.90 -7.84 9.03
N ILE A 190 2.66 -7.44 9.33
CA ILE A 190 2.32 -6.67 10.52
C ILE A 190 2.59 -7.51 11.78
N PHE A 191 2.16 -8.77 11.81
CA PHE A 191 2.41 -9.68 12.91
C PHE A 191 3.89 -9.79 13.28
N LEU A 192 4.77 -9.90 12.27
CA LEU A 192 6.20 -10.06 12.46
C LEU A 192 6.93 -8.76 12.84
N THR A 193 6.35 -7.59 12.56
CA THR A 193 7.04 -6.29 12.71
C THR A 193 6.41 -5.36 13.73
N ALA A 194 5.10 -5.42 13.93
CA ALA A 194 4.41 -4.67 14.99
C ALA A 194 4.07 -5.53 16.22
N GLY A 195 4.01 -6.86 16.05
CA GLY A 195 3.56 -7.76 17.09
C GLY A 195 2.04 -7.88 17.18
N THR A 196 1.55 -8.39 18.33
CA THR A 196 0.12 -8.66 18.57
C THR A 196 -0.44 -7.93 19.78
N VAL A 197 0.31 -7.01 20.36
CA VAL A 197 -0.16 -6.27 21.53
C VAL A 197 -1.22 -5.27 21.08
N ALA A 198 -2.45 -5.47 21.54
CA ALA A 198 -3.56 -4.57 21.29
C ALA A 198 -3.55 -3.44 22.34
N ALA A 199 -2.63 -2.50 22.21
CA ALA A 199 -2.55 -1.31 23.03
C ALA A 199 -2.61 -0.05 22.14
N MET A 200 -3.05 1.06 22.73
CA MET A 200 -2.94 2.37 22.06
C MET A 200 -1.46 2.70 21.87
N PRO A 201 -1.09 3.32 20.73
CA PRO A 201 0.28 3.76 20.53
C PRO A 201 0.67 4.77 21.61
N ASP A 202 1.72 4.48 22.36
CA ASP A 202 2.30 5.45 23.27
C ASP A 202 2.90 6.60 22.46
N SER A 203 2.66 7.83 22.88
CA SER A 203 3.15 9.08 22.27
C SER A 203 4.65 9.28 22.45
#